data_259105fd313c47b2ab82987942b72274
#
_entry.id   259105fd313c47b2ab82987942b72274
#
_cell.length_a   1.000
_cell.length_b   1.000
_cell.length_c   1.000
_cell.angle_alpha   90.00
_cell.angle_beta   90.00
_cell.angle_gamma   90.00
#
_symmetry.space_group_name_H-M   'P 1'
#
loop_
_entity.id
_entity.type
_entity.pdbx_description
1 polymer ?
#
loop_
_entity_poly.entity_id
_entity_poly.type
_entity_poly.pdbx_seq_one_letter_code
_entity_poly.pdbx_strand_id
1 'polypeptide(L)'
;SYGAPTGLHAIATMIGSEEPSGMVFEGRVPKKHFTKLTIQQQQSNLITSRIIRLRGLEHGVNLGDGYDTYKRYIYIHGTNHEERIGSRFSGGCIEMRNFDIIELFKQVSEKHLVWITTN
;
A
#
# COMPACT_ATOMS: atom_id res chain seq x y z
N SER A 1 11.41 9.78 -11.35
CA SER A 1 10.48 9.99 -10.28
C SER A 1 10.03 8.66 -9.67
N TYR A 2 9.90 8.68 -8.39
CA TYR A 2 9.53 7.47 -7.66
C TYR A 2 8.23 7.63 -6.89
N GLY A 3 7.39 8.56 -7.34
CA GLY A 3 6.05 8.68 -6.81
C GLY A 3 5.16 7.53 -7.24
N ALA A 4 3.90 7.57 -6.82
CA ALA A 4 2.93 6.57 -7.20
C ALA A 4 2.78 6.57 -8.73
N PRO A 5 2.75 5.39 -9.36
CA PRO A 5 2.55 5.32 -10.81
C PRO A 5 1.12 5.71 -11.15
N THR A 6 0.97 6.38 -12.30
CA THR A 6 -0.36 6.79 -12.76
C THR A 6 -0.96 5.74 -13.68
N GLY A 7 -2.23 5.93 -14.02
CA GLY A 7 -2.91 5.14 -15.02
C GLY A 7 -3.71 3.98 -14.48
N LEU A 8 -4.07 3.08 -15.37
CA LEU A 8 -4.97 1.99 -15.05
C LEU A 8 -4.21 0.80 -14.45
N HIS A 9 -4.74 0.30 -13.36
CA HIS A 9 -4.19 -0.82 -12.62
C HIS A 9 -5.27 -1.84 -12.32
N ALA A 10 -4.84 -3.02 -11.90
CA ALA A 10 -5.73 -4.01 -11.30
C ALA A 10 -5.16 -4.43 -9.97
N ILE A 11 -6.03 -4.87 -9.07
CA ILE A 11 -5.59 -5.44 -7.81
C ILE A 11 -5.03 -6.83 -8.09
N ALA A 12 -3.76 -7.03 -7.70
CA ALA A 12 -3.08 -8.30 -7.95
C ALA A 12 -3.18 -9.24 -6.75
N THR A 13 -2.99 -8.72 -5.54
CA THR A 13 -2.96 -9.54 -4.32
C THR A 13 -3.52 -8.74 -3.16
N MET A 14 -4.22 -9.43 -2.26
CA MET A 14 -4.79 -8.81 -1.06
C MET A 14 -4.35 -9.61 0.16
N ILE A 15 -3.74 -8.95 1.14
CA ILE A 15 -3.10 -9.60 2.28
C ILE A 15 -3.57 -8.97 3.58
N GLY A 16 -3.85 -9.81 4.58
CA GLY A 16 -4.10 -9.35 5.93
C GLY A 16 -5.55 -9.40 6.40
N SER A 17 -6.43 -10.13 5.72
CA SER A 17 -7.87 -10.13 6.02
C SER A 17 -8.19 -10.51 7.47
N GLU A 18 -7.33 -11.32 8.10
CA GLU A 18 -7.58 -11.81 9.46
C GLU A 18 -6.83 -11.02 10.52
N GLU A 19 -6.06 -10.01 10.14
CA GLU A 19 -5.22 -9.30 11.07
C GLU A 19 -5.94 -8.09 11.68
N PRO A 20 -5.62 -7.76 12.93
CA PRO A 20 -6.22 -6.56 13.54
C PRO A 20 -5.65 -5.28 12.95
N SER A 21 -6.39 -4.19 13.11
CA SER A 21 -5.92 -2.86 12.73
C SER A 21 -4.58 -2.58 13.40
N GLY A 22 -3.63 -2.04 12.64
CA GLY A 22 -2.31 -1.68 13.17
C GLY A 22 -1.28 -2.80 13.13
N MET A 23 -1.65 -3.98 12.63
CA MET A 23 -0.69 -5.07 12.45
C MET A 23 0.38 -4.66 11.45
N VAL A 24 1.65 -4.78 11.83
CA VAL A 24 2.77 -4.46 10.94
C VAL A 24 3.11 -5.65 10.06
N PHE A 25 3.35 -5.39 8.80
CA PHE A 25 3.78 -6.39 7.84
C PHE A 25 5.22 -6.12 7.41
N GLU A 26 6.04 -7.16 7.38
CA GLU A 26 7.39 -7.12 6.83
C GLU A 26 7.49 -8.20 5.78
N GLY A 27 7.87 -7.81 4.56
CA GLY A 27 7.92 -8.76 3.46
C GLY A 27 6.58 -9.46 3.26
N ARG A 28 5.49 -8.74 3.48
CA ARG A 28 4.11 -9.23 3.35
C ARG A 28 3.72 -10.26 4.41
N VAL A 29 4.50 -10.36 5.48
CA VAL A 29 4.22 -11.29 6.59
C VAL A 29 3.82 -10.48 7.83
N PRO A 30 2.71 -10.82 8.50
CA PRO A 30 2.31 -10.10 9.69
C PRO A 30 3.27 -10.40 10.85
N LYS A 31 3.61 -9.38 11.61
CA LYS A 31 4.55 -9.49 12.72
C LYS A 31 3.87 -9.19 14.05
N LYS A 32 3.65 -7.92 14.36
CA LYS A 32 2.99 -7.52 15.60
C LYS A 32 2.36 -6.15 15.40
N HIS A 33 1.52 -5.74 16.33
CA HIS A 33 0.93 -4.40 16.30
C HIS A 33 2.05 -3.36 16.43
N PHE A 34 1.92 -2.24 15.72
CA PHE A 34 3.02 -1.26 15.68
C PHE A 34 3.31 -0.67 17.06
N THR A 35 2.33 -0.60 17.96
CA THR A 35 2.55 -0.06 19.31
C THR A 35 3.44 -0.96 20.16
N LYS A 36 3.67 -2.20 19.74
CA LYS A 36 4.56 -3.12 20.47
C LYS A 36 6.00 -3.07 20.00
N LEU A 37 6.27 -2.25 19.01
CA LEU A 37 7.64 -2.02 18.55
C LEU A 37 8.30 -0.96 19.43
N THR A 38 9.62 -0.84 19.32
CA THR A 38 10.33 0.22 20.04
C THR A 38 9.92 1.58 19.48
N ILE A 39 10.12 2.62 20.26
CA ILE A 39 9.82 3.98 19.80
C ILE A 39 10.61 4.30 18.53
N GLN A 40 11.87 3.85 18.49
CA GLN A 40 12.71 4.08 17.32
C GLN A 40 12.14 3.38 16.08
N GLN A 41 11.69 2.13 16.23
CA GLN A 41 11.08 1.40 15.12
C GLN A 41 9.79 2.05 14.66
N GLN A 42 9.02 2.60 15.60
CA GLN A 42 7.76 3.27 15.26
C GLN A 42 7.98 4.56 14.47
N GLN A 43 9.17 5.11 14.48
CA GLN A 43 9.47 6.30 13.70
C GLN A 43 9.61 5.98 12.21
N SER A 44 9.84 4.73 11.88
CA SER A 44 9.90 4.30 10.48
C SER A 44 8.51 4.31 9.86
N ASN A 45 8.49 4.41 8.53
CA ASN A 45 7.25 4.38 7.79
C ASN A 45 6.87 2.92 7.56
N LEU A 46 5.94 2.43 8.37
CA LEU A 46 5.58 1.02 8.38
C LEU A 46 4.35 0.74 7.52
N ILE A 47 4.24 -0.50 7.09
CA ILE A 47 3.07 -0.98 6.37
C ILE A 47 2.18 -1.68 7.39
N THR A 48 0.95 -1.19 7.56
CA THR A 48 0.06 -1.70 8.60
C THR A 48 -1.31 -2.09 8.07
N SER A 49 -1.98 -2.94 8.81
CA SER A 49 -3.39 -3.31 8.67
C SER A 49 -3.70 -4.21 7.49
N ARG A 50 -3.52 -3.73 6.28
CA ARG A 50 -3.84 -4.47 5.04
C ARG A 50 -2.88 -4.08 3.94
N ILE A 51 -2.64 -5.00 3.02
CA ILE A 51 -1.88 -4.73 1.80
C ILE A 51 -2.74 -5.06 0.61
N ILE A 52 -2.89 -4.09 -0.29
CA ILE A 52 -3.50 -4.30 -1.59
C ILE A 52 -2.39 -4.03 -2.61
N ARG A 53 -1.86 -5.10 -3.19
CA ARG A 53 -0.78 -4.96 -4.18
C ARG A 53 -1.38 -4.74 -5.56
N LEU A 54 -0.80 -3.81 -6.29
CA LEU A 54 -1.29 -3.42 -7.61
C LEU A 54 -0.40 -3.97 -8.71
N ARG A 55 -0.99 -4.17 -9.89
CA ARG A 55 -0.24 -4.39 -11.12
C ARG A 55 -0.71 -3.40 -12.17
N GLY A 56 0.23 -2.91 -12.96
CA GLY A 56 -0.08 -1.96 -14.02
C GLY A 56 -0.66 -2.67 -15.22
N LEU A 57 -1.52 -1.98 -15.94
CA LEU A 57 -2.18 -2.52 -17.13
C LEU A 57 -1.79 -1.79 -18.42
N GLU A 58 -0.98 -0.75 -18.32
CA GLU A 58 -0.67 0.09 -19.49
C GLU A 58 0.82 0.07 -19.80
N HIS A 59 1.18 -0.57 -20.92
CA HIS A 59 2.57 -0.60 -21.39
C HIS A 59 3.10 0.83 -21.59
N GLY A 60 4.31 1.06 -21.10
CA GLY A 60 4.93 2.37 -21.23
C GLY A 60 4.53 3.37 -20.17
N VAL A 61 3.53 3.04 -19.37
CA VAL A 61 3.04 3.92 -18.31
C VAL A 61 3.32 3.31 -16.94
N ASN A 62 2.82 2.09 -16.71
CA ASN A 62 2.96 1.43 -15.42
C ASN A 62 3.27 -0.07 -15.55
N LEU A 63 3.52 -0.54 -16.75
CA LEU A 63 3.84 -1.93 -17.05
C LEU A 63 5.06 -1.95 -17.96
N GLY A 64 6.16 -2.53 -17.48
CA GLY A 64 7.39 -2.64 -18.27
C GLY A 64 8.61 -2.41 -17.39
N ASP A 65 9.78 -2.73 -17.96
CA ASP A 65 11.04 -2.70 -17.21
C ASP A 65 11.37 -1.31 -16.69
N GLY A 66 11.74 -1.25 -15.41
CA GLY A 66 12.21 -0.02 -14.77
C GLY A 66 11.11 0.85 -14.18
N TYR A 67 9.86 0.65 -14.60
CA TYR A 67 8.73 1.46 -14.09
C TYR A 67 7.49 0.61 -13.81
N ASP A 68 7.64 -0.68 -13.78
CA ASP A 68 6.54 -1.63 -13.62
C ASP A 68 5.99 -1.59 -12.21
N THR A 69 4.70 -1.29 -12.08
CA THR A 69 4.04 -1.16 -10.78
C THR A 69 4.20 -2.42 -9.94
N TYR A 70 3.94 -3.59 -10.52
CA TYR A 70 4.00 -4.83 -9.76
C TYR A 70 5.43 -5.14 -9.31
N LYS A 71 6.38 -4.95 -10.19
CA LYS A 71 7.79 -5.24 -9.88
C LYS A 71 8.37 -4.26 -8.87
N ARG A 72 7.79 -3.05 -8.77
CA ARG A 72 8.21 -2.05 -7.79
C ARG A 72 7.55 -2.26 -6.43
N TYR A 73 6.72 -3.30 -6.27
CA TYR A 73 6.01 -3.57 -5.01
C TYR A 73 5.17 -2.38 -4.57
N ILE A 74 4.39 -1.85 -5.51
CA ILE A 74 3.49 -0.73 -5.18
C ILE A 74 2.23 -1.28 -4.52
N TYR A 75 1.96 -0.81 -3.30
CA TYR A 75 0.83 -1.23 -2.49
C TYR A 75 -0.05 -0.05 -2.14
N ILE A 76 -1.34 -0.33 -1.90
CA ILE A 76 -2.19 0.51 -1.08
C ILE A 76 -2.18 -0.15 0.29
N HIS A 77 -1.82 0.62 1.33
CA HIS A 77 -1.68 0.03 2.66
C HIS A 77 -1.96 1.04 3.75
N GLY A 78 -2.15 0.52 4.98
CA GLY A 78 -2.27 1.39 6.14
C GLY A 78 -0.90 1.90 6.58
N THR A 79 -0.89 2.87 7.46
CA THR A 79 0.33 3.47 7.99
C THR A 79 0.21 3.67 9.49
N ASN A 80 1.37 3.63 10.18
CA ASN A 80 1.44 3.98 11.59
C ASN A 80 1.55 5.49 11.79
N HIS A 81 1.62 6.28 10.71
CA HIS A 81 1.75 7.73 10.76
C HIS A 81 0.59 8.40 10.05
N GLU A 82 -0.62 8.21 10.58
CA GLU A 82 -1.83 8.73 9.94
C GLU A 82 -1.83 10.26 9.82
N GLU A 83 -1.10 10.93 10.71
CA GLU A 83 -1.01 12.38 10.68
C GLU A 83 -0.29 12.91 9.44
N ARG A 84 0.45 12.05 8.75
CA ARG A 84 1.21 12.45 7.56
C ARG A 84 0.51 12.17 6.24
N ILE A 85 -0.68 11.59 6.29
CA ILE A 85 -1.43 11.28 5.07
C ILE A 85 -1.69 12.57 4.30
N GLY A 86 -1.42 12.52 2.99
CA GLY A 86 -1.52 13.70 2.14
C GLY A 86 -0.18 14.34 1.86
N SER A 87 0.87 13.97 2.61
CA SER A 87 2.22 14.47 2.37
C SER A 87 2.96 13.54 1.40
N ARG A 88 3.98 14.08 0.77
CA ARG A 88 4.81 13.30 -0.15
C ARG A 88 6.03 12.80 0.59
N PHE A 89 6.02 11.55 1.00
CA PHE A 89 7.17 11.00 1.69
C PHE A 89 7.38 9.52 1.44
N SER A 90 6.51 8.87 0.67
CA SER A 90 6.69 7.45 0.41
C SER A 90 7.38 7.22 -0.93
N GLY A 91 7.89 6.03 -1.12
CA GLY A 91 8.58 5.64 -2.35
C GLY A 91 7.65 5.13 -3.44
N GLY A 92 6.40 5.57 -3.45
CA GLY A 92 5.45 5.21 -4.49
C GLY A 92 4.22 4.49 -4.03
N CYS A 93 4.23 3.94 -2.82
CA CYS A 93 3.04 3.30 -2.26
C CYS A 93 2.00 4.35 -1.88
N ILE A 94 0.76 3.91 -1.83
CA ILE A 94 -0.37 4.76 -1.48
C ILE A 94 -0.79 4.42 -0.07
N GLU A 95 -0.72 5.42 0.83
CA GLU A 95 -1.02 5.21 2.23
C GLU A 95 -2.41 5.68 2.59
N MET A 96 -3.06 4.93 3.46
CA MET A 96 -4.39 5.24 3.95
C MET A 96 -4.40 5.12 5.47
N ARG A 97 -5.38 5.75 6.11
CA ARG A 97 -5.63 5.49 7.52
C ARG A 97 -6.00 4.04 7.70
N ASN A 98 -5.66 3.49 8.86
CA ASN A 98 -5.90 2.07 9.12
C ASN A 98 -7.38 1.71 8.98
N PHE A 99 -8.27 2.54 9.52
CA PHE A 99 -9.70 2.30 9.38
C PHE A 99 -10.10 2.27 7.90
N ASP A 100 -9.57 3.20 7.11
CA ASP A 100 -9.97 3.35 5.72
C ASP A 100 -9.48 2.21 4.84
N ILE A 101 -8.24 1.75 5.03
CA ILE A 101 -7.74 0.62 4.23
C ILE A 101 -8.51 -0.66 4.57
N ILE A 102 -8.89 -0.84 5.83
CA ILE A 102 -9.67 -1.99 6.24
C ILE A 102 -11.06 -1.96 5.58
N GLU A 103 -11.70 -0.78 5.55
CA GLU A 103 -13.00 -0.65 4.91
C GLU A 103 -12.92 -0.84 3.40
N LEU A 104 -11.91 -0.27 2.77
CA LEU A 104 -11.70 -0.47 1.34
C LEU A 104 -11.48 -1.95 1.02
N PHE A 105 -10.68 -2.62 1.82
CA PHE A 105 -10.35 -4.03 1.64
C PHE A 105 -11.61 -4.91 1.61
N LYS A 106 -12.62 -4.55 2.38
CA LYS A 106 -13.89 -5.30 2.40
C LYS A 106 -14.70 -5.11 1.13
N GLN A 107 -14.48 -4.02 0.41
CA GLN A 107 -15.32 -3.63 -0.72
C GLN A 107 -14.75 -4.03 -2.06
N VAL A 108 -13.50 -4.44 -2.12
CA VAL A 108 -12.82 -4.77 -3.37
C VAL A 108 -12.32 -6.21 -3.35
N SER A 109 -11.95 -6.70 -4.51
CA SER A 109 -11.39 -8.04 -4.66
C SER A 109 -10.30 -8.00 -5.72
N GLU A 110 -9.57 -9.11 -5.83
CA GLU A 110 -8.54 -9.23 -6.86
C GLU A 110 -9.16 -9.02 -8.23
N LYS A 111 -8.40 -8.41 -9.11
CA LYS A 111 -8.80 -8.02 -10.48
C LYS A 111 -9.65 -6.76 -10.56
N HIS A 112 -10.12 -6.20 -9.45
CA HIS A 112 -10.77 -4.90 -9.47
C HIS A 112 -9.84 -3.87 -10.10
N LEU A 113 -10.41 -2.95 -10.87
CA LEU A 113 -9.63 -1.91 -11.52
C LEU A 113 -9.40 -0.74 -10.58
N VAL A 114 -8.22 -0.14 -10.70
CA VAL A 114 -7.83 1.03 -9.91
C VAL A 114 -7.22 2.05 -10.86
N TRP A 115 -7.77 3.26 -10.87
CA TRP A 115 -7.26 4.34 -11.70
C TRP A 115 -6.52 5.33 -10.82
N ILE A 116 -5.24 5.52 -11.09
CA ILE A 116 -4.41 6.45 -10.32
C ILE A 116 -4.15 7.68 -11.14
N THR A 117 -4.51 8.83 -10.60
CA THR A 117 -4.30 10.12 -11.26
C THR A 117 -3.42 11.01 -10.39
N THR A 118 -2.81 12.00 -11.05
CA THR A 118 -2.10 13.08 -10.36
C THR A 118 -2.93 14.34 -10.51
N ASN A 119 -3.18 15.03 -9.42
CA ASN A 119 -3.82 16.35 -9.51
C ASN A 119 -3.74 17.07 -8.18
#